data_686031c3b7ed77981ac2551cf590ff56
#
_entry.id   686031c3b7ed77981ac2551cf590ff56
#
_cell.length_a   1.000
_cell.length_b   1.000
_cell.length_c   1.000
_cell.angle_alpha   90.00
_cell.angle_beta   90.00
_cell.angle_gamma   90.00
#
_symmetry.space_group_name_H-M   'P 1'
#
loop_
_entity.id
_entity.type
_entity.pdbx_description
1 polymer ?
#
loop_
_entity_poly.entity_id
_entity_poly.type
_entity_poly.pdbx_seq_one_letter_code
_entity_poly.pdbx_strand_id
1 'polypeptide(L)'
;MEHIEAWCKAAGDAERIQAHLAAYGDGIEARLTGKHETCSYLQFAWGVSDRTASIRIPLDTATSGYGYLEDRRPNANACPYEVAMQMLRTAQIADSHSLAEEVSSQIQEEVSSQIQ
;
A
#
# COMPACT_ATOMS: atom_id res chain seq x y z
N MET A 1 0.41 -8.43 10.10
CA MET A 1 0.77 -6.98 9.95
C MET A 1 1.94 -6.75 9.02
N GLU A 2 2.96 -7.58 9.07
CA GLU A 2 4.17 -7.40 8.26
C GLU A 2 3.89 -7.28 6.74
N HIS A 3 3.09 -8.18 6.20
CA HIS A 3 2.70 -8.15 4.79
C HIS A 3 1.82 -6.95 4.45
N ILE A 4 0.94 -6.56 5.36
CA ILE A 4 0.06 -5.39 5.18
C ILE A 4 0.89 -4.12 5.17
N GLU A 5 1.83 -3.97 6.09
CA GLU A 5 2.74 -2.82 6.13
C GLU A 5 3.64 -2.76 4.89
N ALA A 6 4.14 -3.91 4.43
CA ALA A 6 4.92 -3.98 3.21
C ALA A 6 4.12 -3.53 1.99
N TRP A 7 2.84 -3.93 1.91
CA TRP A 7 1.94 -3.46 0.85
C TRP A 7 1.75 -1.95 0.92
N CYS A 8 1.52 -1.40 2.11
CA CYS A 8 1.32 0.04 2.30
C CYS A 8 2.56 0.84 1.89
N LYS A 9 3.74 0.36 2.23
CA LYS A 9 5.00 1.00 1.83
C LYS A 9 5.18 0.97 0.32
N ALA A 10 4.92 -0.15 -0.33
CA ALA A 10 5.01 -0.26 -1.78
C ALA A 10 3.98 0.63 -2.47
N ALA A 11 2.75 0.70 -1.96
CA ALA A 11 1.68 1.55 -2.48
C ALA A 11 2.02 3.05 -2.37
N GLY A 12 2.87 3.42 -1.42
CA GLY A 12 3.33 4.80 -1.21
C GLY A 12 4.44 5.26 -2.14
N ASP A 13 4.96 4.39 -3.00
CA ASP A 13 5.92 4.75 -4.02
C ASP A 13 5.25 5.63 -5.08
N ALA A 14 5.94 6.69 -5.54
CA ALA A 14 5.36 7.70 -6.43
C ALA A 14 4.74 7.10 -7.68
N GLU A 15 5.42 6.14 -8.30
CA GLU A 15 4.93 5.43 -9.49
C GLU A 15 3.66 4.64 -9.20
N ARG A 16 3.60 3.97 -8.04
CA ARG A 16 2.43 3.19 -7.64
C ARG A 16 1.23 4.07 -7.28
N ILE A 17 1.47 5.20 -6.62
CA ILE A 17 0.42 6.19 -6.34
C ILE A 17 -0.25 6.62 -7.65
N GLN A 18 0.53 6.99 -8.65
CA GLN A 18 0.01 7.44 -9.94
C GLN A 18 -0.75 6.32 -10.67
N ALA A 19 -0.22 5.10 -10.65
CA ALA A 19 -0.87 3.96 -11.30
C ALA A 19 -2.23 3.64 -10.65
N HIS A 20 -2.31 3.65 -9.33
CA HIS A 20 -3.58 3.44 -8.63
C HIS A 20 -4.59 4.54 -8.96
N LEU A 21 -4.20 5.80 -8.83
CA LEU A 21 -5.12 6.92 -9.08
C LEU A 21 -5.63 6.94 -10.52
N ALA A 22 -4.79 6.58 -11.49
CA ALA A 22 -5.20 6.51 -12.90
C ALA A 22 -6.25 5.43 -13.16
N ALA A 23 -6.24 4.35 -12.36
CA ALA A 23 -7.17 3.22 -12.52
C ALA A 23 -8.42 3.33 -11.64
N TYR A 24 -8.50 4.31 -10.73
CA TYR A 24 -9.52 4.36 -9.68
C TYR A 24 -10.74 5.21 -10.01
N GLY A 25 -10.92 5.56 -11.28
CA GLY A 25 -12.09 6.26 -11.78
C GLY A 25 -11.84 7.74 -12.03
N ASP A 26 -12.70 8.34 -12.86
CA ASP A 26 -12.62 9.76 -13.19
C ASP A 26 -13.16 10.63 -12.05
N GLY A 27 -12.59 11.81 -11.86
CA GLY A 27 -13.05 12.78 -10.87
C GLY A 27 -12.48 12.57 -9.48
N ILE A 28 -11.39 11.83 -9.35
CA ILE A 28 -10.71 11.60 -8.08
C ILE A 28 -10.32 12.91 -7.39
N GLU A 29 -9.84 13.90 -8.15
CA GLU A 29 -9.41 15.19 -7.64
C GLU A 29 -10.54 15.94 -6.94
N ALA A 30 -11.76 15.80 -7.44
CA ALA A 30 -12.94 16.46 -6.85
C ALA A 30 -13.37 15.79 -5.54
N ARG A 31 -13.12 14.50 -5.35
CA ARG A 31 -13.50 13.74 -4.17
C ARG A 31 -12.40 13.69 -3.11
N LEU A 32 -11.17 13.45 -3.52
CA LEU A 32 -10.02 13.35 -2.60
C LEU A 32 -9.40 14.73 -2.35
N THR A 33 -10.10 15.54 -1.57
CA THR A 33 -9.75 16.95 -1.34
C THR A 33 -8.96 17.18 -0.05
N GLY A 34 -8.84 16.19 0.81
CA GLY A 34 -8.29 16.35 2.15
C GLY A 34 -9.32 16.81 3.15
N LYS A 35 -10.60 16.88 2.76
CA LYS A 35 -11.75 17.27 3.59
C LYS A 35 -12.75 16.10 3.64
N HIS A 36 -13.74 16.17 4.54
CA HIS A 36 -14.81 15.17 4.64
C HIS A 36 -14.26 13.73 4.81
N GLU A 37 -13.28 13.58 5.70
CA GLU A 37 -12.64 12.29 5.99
C GLU A 37 -11.98 11.66 4.74
N THR A 38 -11.36 12.47 3.88
CA THR A 38 -10.59 12.01 2.75
C THR A 38 -9.13 12.46 2.85
N CYS A 39 -8.21 11.66 2.32
CA CYS A 39 -6.85 12.10 2.08
C CYS A 39 -6.80 12.78 0.71
N SER A 40 -6.06 13.89 0.61
CA SER A 40 -5.87 14.57 -0.67
C SER A 40 -5.24 13.63 -1.70
N TYR A 41 -5.66 13.73 -2.97
CA TYR A 41 -5.05 12.96 -4.06
C TYR A 41 -3.57 13.32 -4.29
N LEU A 42 -3.13 14.46 -3.76
CA LEU A 42 -1.73 14.91 -3.81
C LEU A 42 -0.86 14.29 -2.71
N GLN A 43 -1.46 13.57 -1.79
CA GLN A 43 -0.79 12.98 -0.64
C GLN A 43 -1.13 11.50 -0.55
N PHE A 44 -0.24 10.74 0.06
CA PHE A 44 -0.48 9.34 0.38
C PHE A 44 -0.16 9.11 1.85
N ALA A 45 -1.10 8.51 2.55
CA ALA A 45 -0.94 8.15 3.96
C ALA A 45 -1.67 6.85 4.26
N TRP A 46 -1.19 6.12 5.25
CA TRP A 46 -1.89 4.95 5.77
C TRP A 46 -1.83 4.95 7.30
N GLY A 47 -2.84 4.39 7.92
CA GLY A 47 -2.90 4.37 9.38
C GLY A 47 -3.98 3.45 9.92
N VAL A 48 -3.85 3.10 11.19
CA VAL A 48 -4.80 2.24 11.91
C VAL A 48 -6.02 3.06 12.29
N SER A 49 -7.20 2.58 11.88
CA SER A 49 -8.50 3.24 12.16
C SER A 49 -8.57 4.69 11.69
N ASP A 50 -7.75 5.07 10.74
CA ASP A 50 -7.63 6.45 10.27
C ASP A 50 -8.49 6.66 9.01
N ARG A 51 -9.63 7.33 9.19
CA ARG A 51 -10.56 7.64 8.08
C ARG A 51 -10.08 8.82 7.22
N THR A 52 -9.01 9.49 7.61
CA THR A 52 -8.41 10.57 6.82
C THR A 52 -7.25 10.08 5.95
N ALA A 53 -6.86 8.82 6.08
CA ALA A 53 -5.77 8.22 5.31
C ALA A 53 -6.24 7.72 3.95
N SER A 54 -5.31 7.52 3.03
CA SER A 54 -5.56 6.86 1.75
C SER A 54 -5.88 5.38 1.95
N ILE A 55 -5.12 4.73 2.82
CA ILE A 55 -5.29 3.32 3.19
C ILE A 55 -5.59 3.26 4.69
N ARG A 56 -6.68 2.61 5.03
CA ARG A 56 -7.08 2.39 6.42
C ARG A 56 -6.85 0.93 6.80
N ILE A 57 -6.13 0.73 7.90
CA ILE A 57 -5.99 -0.60 8.50
C ILE A 57 -7.01 -0.69 9.65
N PRO A 58 -7.99 -1.62 9.58
CA PRO A 58 -8.93 -1.77 10.66
C PRO A 58 -8.24 -2.13 11.99
N LEU A 59 -8.81 -1.67 13.10
CA LEU A 59 -8.24 -1.93 14.42
C LEU A 59 -8.10 -3.43 14.69
N ASP A 60 -9.08 -4.23 14.31
CA ASP A 60 -9.02 -5.68 14.48
C ASP A 60 -7.84 -6.32 13.73
N THR A 61 -7.53 -5.82 12.54
CA THR A 61 -6.37 -6.28 11.77
C THR A 61 -5.07 -5.94 12.51
N ALA A 62 -4.94 -4.73 13.02
CA ALA A 62 -3.76 -4.30 13.76
C ALA A 62 -3.60 -5.09 15.07
N THR A 63 -4.69 -5.33 15.77
CA THR A 63 -4.69 -6.04 17.06
C THR A 63 -4.36 -7.52 16.91
N SER A 64 -4.97 -8.20 15.94
CA SER A 64 -4.77 -9.65 15.75
C SER A 64 -3.52 -9.96 14.91
N GLY A 65 -2.99 -8.99 14.17
CA GLY A 65 -1.84 -9.17 13.31
C GLY A 65 -2.15 -9.74 11.92
N TYR A 66 -3.43 -9.97 11.62
CA TYR A 66 -3.88 -10.46 10.31
C TYR A 66 -5.28 -9.93 10.01
N GLY A 67 -5.64 -9.94 8.74
CA GLY A 67 -6.93 -9.46 8.29
C GLY A 67 -6.82 -8.72 6.97
N TYR A 68 -7.57 -7.63 6.83
CA TYR A 68 -7.62 -6.86 5.59
C TYR A 68 -7.21 -5.41 5.82
N LEU A 69 -6.94 -4.72 4.72
CA LEU A 69 -6.80 -3.27 4.66
C LEU A 69 -7.88 -2.70 3.73
N GLU A 70 -8.12 -1.41 3.83
CA GLU A 70 -9.10 -0.71 3.02
C GLU A 70 -8.41 0.36 2.19
N ASP A 71 -8.48 0.24 0.87
CA ASP A 71 -8.08 1.33 -0.01
C ASP A 71 -9.27 2.27 -0.19
N ARG A 72 -9.15 3.48 0.28
CA ARG A 72 -10.24 4.47 0.31
C ARG A 72 -10.25 5.38 -0.92
N ARG A 73 -9.36 5.16 -1.87
CA ARG A 73 -9.21 6.02 -3.05
C ARG A 73 -10.16 5.71 -4.22
N PRO A 74 -10.56 4.45 -4.47
CA PRO A 74 -11.39 4.16 -5.65
C PRO A 74 -12.74 4.89 -5.62
N ASN A 75 -13.11 5.49 -6.76
CA ASN A 75 -14.42 6.09 -6.95
C ASN A 75 -15.47 5.02 -7.25
N ALA A 76 -16.74 5.37 -7.07
CA ALA A 76 -17.86 4.48 -7.38
C ALA A 76 -17.92 4.11 -8.88
N ASN A 77 -17.40 4.97 -9.77
CA ASN A 77 -17.32 4.73 -11.21
C ASN A 77 -16.08 3.96 -11.66
N ALA A 78 -15.24 3.51 -10.72
CA ALA A 78 -14.06 2.72 -11.05
C ALA A 78 -14.44 1.34 -11.56
N CYS A 79 -13.65 0.80 -12.48
CA CYS A 79 -13.77 -0.58 -12.91
C CYS A 79 -13.19 -1.51 -11.84
N PRO A 80 -13.98 -2.42 -11.23
CA PRO A 80 -13.48 -3.29 -10.17
C PRO A 80 -12.30 -4.16 -10.59
N TYR A 81 -12.24 -4.56 -11.84
CA TYR A 81 -11.14 -5.37 -12.38
C TYR A 81 -9.83 -4.59 -12.42
N GLU A 82 -9.89 -3.33 -12.81
CA GLU A 82 -8.71 -2.45 -12.82
C GLU A 82 -8.24 -2.13 -11.41
N VAL A 83 -9.16 -1.90 -10.47
CA VAL A 83 -8.85 -1.71 -9.06
C VAL A 83 -8.12 -2.94 -8.51
N ALA A 84 -8.68 -4.11 -8.70
CA ALA A 84 -8.09 -5.37 -8.24
C ALA A 84 -6.71 -5.61 -8.85
N MET A 85 -6.54 -5.31 -10.14
CA MET A 85 -5.25 -5.47 -10.82
C MET A 85 -4.17 -4.61 -10.19
N GLN A 86 -4.46 -3.34 -9.89
CA GLN A 86 -3.49 -2.45 -9.25
C GLN A 86 -3.12 -2.91 -7.85
N MET A 87 -4.09 -3.41 -7.09
CA MET A 87 -3.84 -3.96 -5.76
C MET A 87 -2.94 -5.19 -5.81
N LEU A 88 -3.16 -6.08 -6.76
CA LEU A 88 -2.32 -7.26 -6.97
C LEU A 88 -0.92 -6.89 -7.45
N ARG A 89 -0.78 -5.92 -8.33
CA ARG A 89 0.54 -5.44 -8.76
C ARG A 89 1.35 -4.89 -7.60
N THR A 90 0.73 -4.10 -6.75
CA THR A 90 1.38 -3.58 -5.55
C THR A 90 1.79 -4.72 -4.62
N ALA A 91 0.96 -5.76 -4.46
CA ALA A 91 1.30 -6.94 -3.67
C ALA A 91 2.52 -7.66 -4.24
N GLN A 92 2.60 -7.84 -5.55
CA GLN A 92 3.74 -8.45 -6.21
C GLN A 92 5.03 -7.66 -6.00
N ILE A 93 4.96 -6.34 -6.09
CA ILE A 93 6.10 -5.45 -5.85
C ILE A 93 6.56 -5.54 -4.39
N ALA A 94 5.62 -5.55 -3.44
CA ALA A 94 5.91 -5.70 -2.03
C ALA A 94 6.63 -7.04 -1.74
N ASP A 95 6.15 -8.13 -2.33
CA ASP A 95 6.77 -9.45 -2.18
C ASP A 95 8.18 -9.48 -2.79
N SER A 96 8.38 -8.86 -3.94
CA SER A 96 9.69 -8.76 -4.59
C SER A 96 10.69 -7.99 -3.74
N HIS A 97 10.27 -6.88 -3.13
CA HIS A 97 11.10 -6.09 -2.23
C HIS A 97 11.48 -6.89 -0.98
N SER A 98 10.55 -7.59 -0.37
CA SER A 98 10.79 -8.42 0.81
C SER A 98 11.79 -9.54 0.51
N LEU A 99 11.65 -10.19 -0.63
CA LEU A 99 12.57 -11.24 -1.08
C LEU A 99 13.98 -10.69 -1.32
N ALA A 100 14.09 -9.53 -1.95
CA ALA A 100 15.38 -8.88 -2.19
C ALA A 100 16.10 -8.53 -0.89
N GLU A 101 15.37 -8.02 0.10
CA GLU A 101 15.90 -7.71 1.43
C GLU A 101 16.40 -8.97 2.13
N GLU A 102 15.64 -10.07 2.07
CA GLU A 102 16.01 -11.35 2.66
C GLU A 102 17.28 -11.91 2.05
N VAL A 103 17.37 -11.91 0.73
CA VAL A 103 18.57 -12.37 0.00
C VAL A 103 19.79 -11.52 0.34
N SER A 104 19.63 -10.20 0.40
CA SER A 104 20.71 -9.29 0.79
C SER A 104 21.22 -9.55 2.20
N SER A 105 20.31 -9.80 3.15
CA SER A 105 20.66 -10.14 4.53
C SER A 105 21.45 -11.46 4.62
N GLN A 106 21.02 -12.48 3.88
CA GLN A 106 21.72 -13.77 3.83
C GLN A 106 23.13 -13.65 3.26
N ILE A 107 23.30 -12.89 2.19
CA ILE A 107 24.62 -12.64 1.59
C ILE A 107 25.52 -11.92 2.59
N GLN A 108 25.00 -10.95 3.30
CA GLN A 108 25.75 -10.17 4.28
C GLN A 108 26.21 -11.02 5.46
N GLU A 109 25.35 -11.92 5.96
CA GLU A 109 25.69 -12.89 7.00
C GLU A 109 26.79 -13.84 6.56
N GLU A 110 26.69 -14.36 5.34
CA GLU A 110 27.67 -15.27 4.77
C GLU A 110 29.05 -14.60 4.62
N VAL A 111 29.07 -13.37 4.10
CA VAL A 111 30.31 -12.58 3.98
C VAL A 111 30.93 -12.31 5.34
N SER A 112 30.14 -11.92 6.33
CA SER A 112 30.62 -11.68 7.70
C SER A 112 31.22 -12.95 8.33
N SER A 113 30.59 -14.10 8.09
CA SER A 113 31.08 -15.39 8.59
C SER A 113 32.43 -15.78 7.99
N GLN A 114 32.68 -15.44 6.72
CA GLN A 114 33.95 -15.76 6.03
C GLN A 114 35.12 -14.86 6.45
N ILE A 115 34.84 -13.66 6.91
CA ILE A 115 35.85 -12.69 7.33
C ILE A 115 36.42 -13.04 8.72
N GLN A 116 35.66 -13.78 9.54
CA GLN A 116 36.10 -14.24 10.85
C GLN A 116 37.01 -15.44 10.74
#